data_8d5c94c59dbdc3ffae08c816ebc05fcb
#
_entry.id   8d5c94c59dbdc3ffae08c816ebc05fcb
#
_cell.length_a   1.000
_cell.length_b   1.000
_cell.length_c   1.000
_cell.angle_alpha   90.00
_cell.angle_beta   90.00
_cell.angle_gamma   90.00
#
_symmetry.space_group_name_H-M   'P 1'
#
loop_
_entity.id
_entity.type
_entity.pdbx_description
1 polymer ?
#
loop_
_entity_poly.entity_id
_entity_poly.type
_entity_poly.pdbx_seq_one_letter_code
_entity_poly.pdbx_strand_id
1 'polypeptide(L)' 'MERKILKVGGMSCEHCAKAVTEAVGSIAGVESVKVSLETGSAEVSYDPARVSLDKIKAAITEEDYEVGD' A
#
# COMPACT_ATOMS: atom_id res chain seq x y z
N MET A 1 11.25 -11.55 3.48
CA MET A 1 10.36 -10.41 3.17
C MET A 1 10.32 -10.13 1.68
N GLU A 2 9.13 -10.00 1.16
CA GLU A 2 8.93 -9.59 -0.22
C GLU A 2 8.73 -8.08 -0.27
N ARG A 3 9.21 -7.47 -1.33
CA ARG A 3 9.02 -6.04 -1.56
C ARG A 3 8.29 -5.86 -2.88
N LYS A 4 7.22 -5.09 -2.86
CA LYS A 4 6.40 -4.87 -4.04
C LYS A 4 6.09 -3.38 -4.18
N ILE A 5 6.17 -2.89 -5.41
CA ILE A 5 5.80 -1.50 -5.70
C ILE A 5 4.47 -1.54 -6.43
N LEU A 6 3.47 -0.89 -5.84
CA LEU A 6 2.13 -0.85 -6.38
C LEU A 6 1.80 0.56 -6.84
N LYS A 7 1.19 0.67 -8.01
CA LYS A 7 0.71 1.96 -8.50
C LYS A 7 -0.62 2.25 -7.80
N VAL A 8 -0.73 3.43 -7.21
CA VAL A 8 -1.94 3.83 -6.49
C VAL A 8 -2.49 5.10 -7.13
N GLY A 9 -3.68 4.99 -7.71
CA GLY A 9 -4.36 6.13 -8.30
C GLY A 9 -5.20 6.85 -7.26
N GLY A 10 -5.33 8.15 -7.42
CA GLY A 10 -6.17 8.95 -6.53
C GLY A 10 -5.43 9.60 -5.37
N MET A 11 -4.15 9.31 -5.21
CA MET A 11 -3.35 9.98 -4.17
C MET A 11 -2.89 11.33 -4.71
N SER A 12 -3.48 12.39 -4.21
CA SER A 12 -3.16 13.73 -4.68
C SER A 12 -2.56 14.64 -3.60
N CYS A 13 -2.46 14.16 -2.37
CA CYS A 13 -1.90 14.96 -1.27
C CYS A 13 -1.34 14.06 -0.18
N GLU A 14 -0.65 14.68 0.78
CA GLU A 14 -0.04 13.96 1.89
C GLU A 14 -1.05 13.20 2.74
N HIS A 15 -2.26 13.71 2.87
CA HIS A 15 -3.31 13.03 3.62
C HIS A 15 -3.65 11.68 2.99
N CYS A 16 -3.69 11.64 1.67
CA CYS A 16 -3.95 10.40 0.95
C CYS A 16 -2.83 9.39 1.16
N ALA A 17 -1.59 9.87 1.04
CA ALA A 17 -0.42 9.02 1.26
C ALA A 17 -0.42 8.45 2.67
N LYS A 18 -0.77 9.27 3.65
CA LYS A 18 -0.81 8.84 5.03
C LYS A 18 -1.91 7.81 5.27
N ALA A 19 -3.07 8.02 4.66
CA ALA A 19 -4.18 7.06 4.78
C ALA A 19 -3.79 5.70 4.24
N VAL A 20 -3.15 5.66 3.07
CA VAL A 20 -2.66 4.42 2.48
C VAL A 20 -1.61 3.76 3.38
N THR A 21 -0.68 4.55 3.87
CA THR A 21 0.37 4.05 4.75
C THR A 21 -0.21 3.40 6.01
N GLU A 22 -1.19 4.05 6.62
CA GLU A 22 -1.83 3.52 7.82
C GLU A 22 -2.66 2.28 7.54
N ALA A 23 -3.41 2.30 6.43
CA ALA A 23 -4.27 1.18 6.07
C ALA A 23 -3.45 -0.08 5.81
N VAL A 24 -2.38 0.05 5.03
CA VAL A 24 -1.52 -1.10 4.70
C VAL A 24 -0.63 -1.47 5.88
N GLY A 25 -0.09 -0.48 6.57
CA GLY A 25 0.82 -0.72 7.69
C GLY A 25 0.17 -1.41 8.89
N SER A 26 -1.15 -1.35 8.99
CA SER A 26 -1.87 -2.00 10.09
C SER A 26 -2.13 -3.48 9.82
N ILE A 27 -1.82 -3.96 8.62
CA ILE A 27 -2.04 -5.36 8.28
C ILE A 27 -0.95 -6.24 8.90
N ALA A 28 -1.36 -7.30 9.58
CA ALA A 28 -0.40 -8.24 10.14
C ALA A 28 0.39 -8.90 9.01
N GLY A 29 1.71 -8.92 9.15
CA GLY A 29 2.59 -9.46 8.10
C GLY A 29 3.25 -8.40 7.25
N VAL A 30 2.79 -7.15 7.33
CA VAL A 30 3.42 -6.02 6.64
C VAL A 30 4.49 -5.42 7.54
N GLU A 31 5.70 -5.35 7.03
CA GLU A 31 6.82 -4.79 7.78
C GLU A 31 6.91 -3.28 7.63
N SER A 32 6.77 -2.79 6.41
CA SER A 32 6.87 -1.35 6.17
C SER A 32 6.12 -0.96 4.90
N VAL A 33 5.74 0.32 4.85
CA VAL A 33 5.07 0.90 3.70
C VAL A 33 5.72 2.24 3.42
N LYS A 34 6.04 2.48 2.16
CA LYS A 34 6.63 3.73 1.73
C LYS A 34 5.84 4.25 0.54
N VAL A 35 5.22 5.41 0.69
CA VAL A 35 4.38 5.99 -0.35
C VAL A 35 5.09 7.17 -0.99
N SER A 36 5.07 7.22 -2.32
CA SER A 36 5.63 8.32 -3.08
C SER A 36 4.52 9.02 -3.85
N LEU A 37 4.30 10.30 -3.56
CA LEU A 37 3.31 11.09 -4.26
C LEU A 37 3.80 11.47 -5.66
N GLU A 38 5.11 11.64 -5.83
CA GLU A 38 5.70 11.98 -7.13
C GLU A 38 5.40 10.92 -8.19
N THR A 39 5.54 9.66 -7.82
CA THR A 39 5.32 8.55 -8.75
C THR A 39 3.93 7.95 -8.62
N GLY A 40 3.18 8.34 -7.59
CA GLY A 40 1.86 7.77 -7.33
C GLY A 40 1.94 6.29 -7.00
N SER A 41 2.94 5.88 -6.23
CA SER A 41 3.17 4.48 -5.93
C SER A 41 3.39 4.24 -4.45
N ALA A 42 3.21 2.99 -4.03
CA ALA A 42 3.47 2.56 -2.67
C ALA A 42 4.39 1.36 -2.69
N GLU A 43 5.48 1.44 -1.96
CA GLU A 43 6.41 0.32 -1.81
C GLU A 43 6.10 -0.37 -0.50
N VAL A 44 5.75 -1.65 -0.57
CA VAL A 44 5.34 -2.43 0.58
C VAL A 44 6.33 -3.56 0.80
N SER A 45 6.84 -3.67 2.03
CA SER A 45 7.64 -4.82 2.44
C SER A 45 6.75 -5.68 3.34
N TYR A 46 6.59 -6.94 2.98
CA TYR A 46 5.68 -7.83 3.71
C TYR A 46 6.19 -9.26 3.70
N ASP A 47 5.65 -10.06 4.60
CA ASP A 47 5.95 -11.48 4.67
C ASP A 47 4.87 -12.24 3.89
N PRO A 48 5.21 -12.80 2.72
CA PRO A 48 4.21 -13.50 1.89
C PRO A 48 3.63 -14.75 2.55
N ALA A 49 4.29 -15.27 3.58
CA ALA A 49 3.76 -16.40 4.33
C ALA A 49 2.68 -15.99 5.32
N ARG A 50 2.58 -14.70 5.64
CA ARG A 50 1.63 -14.18 6.63
C ARG A 50 0.50 -13.36 6.01
N VAL A 51 0.78 -12.70 4.90
CA VAL A 51 -0.21 -11.85 4.24
C VAL A 51 -0.03 -11.96 2.73
N SER A 52 -1.14 -11.94 2.00
CA SER A 52 -1.09 -12.00 0.53
C SER A 52 -1.08 -10.59 -0.04
N LEU A 53 -0.55 -10.45 -1.25
CA LEU A 53 -0.57 -9.18 -1.96
C LEU A 53 -1.99 -8.72 -2.22
N ASP A 54 -2.90 -9.66 -2.49
CA ASP A 54 -4.31 -9.35 -2.72
C ASP A 54 -4.94 -8.67 -1.51
N LYS A 55 -4.56 -9.08 -0.32
CA LYS A 55 -5.06 -8.47 0.90
C LYS A 55 -4.56 -7.04 1.06
N ILE A 56 -3.32 -6.79 0.68
CA ILE A 56 -2.74 -5.46 0.71
C ILE A 56 -3.47 -4.56 -0.29
N LYS A 57 -3.70 -5.06 -1.50
CA LYS A 57 -4.44 -4.31 -2.52
C LYS A 57 -5.85 -4.00 -2.06
N ALA A 58 -6.51 -4.96 -1.42
CA ALA A 58 -7.87 -4.77 -0.91
C ALA A 58 -7.92 -3.66 0.13
N ALA A 59 -6.91 -3.59 1.00
CA ALA A 59 -6.85 -2.54 2.02
C ALA A 59 -6.75 -1.16 1.38
N ILE A 60 -5.97 -1.04 0.30
CA ILE A 60 -5.84 0.23 -0.42
C ILE A 60 -7.16 0.58 -1.12
N THR A 61 -7.80 -0.42 -1.74
CA THR A 61 -9.08 -0.21 -2.43
C THR A 61 -10.17 0.23 -1.46
N GLU A 62 -10.13 -0.28 -0.23
CA GLU A 62 -11.11 0.12 0.79
C GLU A 62 -11.01 1.59 1.15
N GLU A 63 -9.87 2.23 0.91
CA GLU A 63 -9.68 3.65 1.14
C GLU A 63 -10.06 4.48 -0.08
N ASP A 64 -10.78 3.88 -1.03
CA ASP A 64 -11.25 4.50 -2.26
C ASP A 64 -10.15 4.91 -3.24
N TYR A 65 -9.04 4.21 -3.19
CA TYR A 65 -7.94 4.42 -4.14
C TYR A 65 -7.88 3.26 -5.13
N GLU A 66 -7.39 3.55 -6.32
CA GLU A 66 -7.16 2.51 -7.31
C GLU A 66 -5.77 1.93 -7.13
N VAL A 67 -5.67 0.62 -7.30
CA VAL A 67 -4.39 -0.09 -7.17
C VAL A 67 -4.10 -0.85 -8.44
N GLY A 68 -2.87 -0.66 -8.96
CA GLY A 68 -2.36 -1.43 -10.09
C GLY A 68 -1.00 -2.00 -9.74
N ASP A 69 -0.60 -2.97 -10.49
CA ASP A 69 0.75 -3.56 -10.33
C ASP A 69 1.83 -2.70 -10.96
#